data_e453d18684ec1536915126eccfd5a54a
#
_entry.id   e453d18684ec1536915126eccfd5a54a
#
_cell.length_a   1.000
_cell.length_b   1.000
_cell.length_c   1.000
_cell.angle_alpha   90.00
_cell.angle_beta   90.00
_cell.angle_gamma   90.00
#
_symmetry.space_group_name_H-M   'P 1'
#
loop_
_entity.id
_entity.type
_entity.pdbx_description
1 polymer ?
#
loop_
_entity_poly.entity_id
_entity_poly.type
_entity_poly.pdbx_seq_one_letter_code
_entity_poly.pdbx_strand_id
1 'polypeptide(L)'
;MTSFASQNDMEEKKISFTEIGDGLYAFTAEGDPNSGVIIGDDSVMVVEAQATPRLAQKVIDCIRGVTDKPITHLALTHYHAVRVLGASAFMADNIIMSDKARAMVVERGKEDWDSEFGRFPRLFQGHESIPGLTWPTTTFTDKMTVFLGNRRVDLMHLGRAHTAGDIVIHVPDQNVMFTGDIVEYHSACYCGDGHFNDWSTTLDAIKAYDVDAIAPGRGDALIGKEMVSKAIENT
;
A
#
# COMPACT_ATOMS: atom_id res chain seq x y z
N MET A 1 29.95 10.98 -2.37
CA MET A 1 28.71 10.33 -1.92
C MET A 1 28.60 9.03 -2.68
N THR A 2 28.45 7.90 -1.98
CA THR A 2 28.14 6.62 -2.63
C THR A 2 26.72 6.69 -3.17
N SER A 3 26.55 6.43 -4.47
CA SER A 3 25.18 6.37 -5.07
C SER A 3 24.45 5.13 -4.53
N PHE A 4 23.16 5.23 -4.28
CA PHE A 4 22.31 4.08 -3.99
C PHE A 4 22.21 3.17 -5.22
N ALA A 5 22.19 1.85 -5.03
CA ALA A 5 22.04 0.89 -6.13
C ALA A 5 20.75 1.12 -6.92
N SER A 6 19.67 1.53 -6.24
CA SER A 6 18.38 1.88 -6.82
C SER A 6 18.42 3.05 -7.82
N GLN A 7 19.42 3.95 -7.73
CA GLN A 7 19.60 5.03 -8.69
C GLN A 7 19.98 4.54 -10.10
N ASN A 8 20.57 3.35 -10.18
CA ASN A 8 21.00 2.73 -11.43
C ASN A 8 19.94 1.74 -11.98
N ASP A 9 18.90 1.44 -11.22
CA ASP A 9 17.81 0.56 -11.63
C ASP A 9 16.80 1.34 -12.49
N MET A 10 17.04 1.37 -13.80
CA MET A 10 16.20 2.07 -14.77
C MET A 10 15.34 1.13 -15.63
N GLU A 11 15.43 -0.19 -15.41
CA GLU A 11 14.69 -1.18 -16.18
C GLU A 11 13.21 -1.21 -15.77
N GLU A 12 12.31 -1.30 -16.75
CA GLU A 12 10.90 -1.52 -16.48
C GLU A 12 10.69 -2.88 -15.82
N LYS A 13 9.85 -2.93 -14.79
CA LYS A 13 9.55 -4.16 -14.07
C LYS A 13 8.36 -4.88 -14.70
N LYS A 14 8.43 -6.22 -14.64
CA LYS A 14 7.31 -7.05 -15.05
C LYS A 14 6.16 -6.87 -14.06
N ILE A 15 5.00 -6.49 -14.60
CA ILE A 15 3.78 -6.34 -13.82
C ILE A 15 3.06 -7.69 -13.76
N SER A 16 2.55 -8.03 -12.58
CA SER A 16 1.52 -9.04 -12.37
C SER A 16 0.32 -8.46 -11.65
N PHE A 17 -0.87 -8.97 -12.02
CA PHE A 17 -2.14 -8.60 -11.39
C PHE A 17 -2.84 -9.89 -11.00
N THR A 18 -2.67 -10.27 -9.74
CA THR A 18 -3.02 -11.59 -9.22
C THR A 18 -4.28 -11.52 -8.37
N GLU A 19 -5.28 -12.33 -8.68
CA GLU A 19 -6.44 -12.49 -7.81
C GLU A 19 -6.06 -13.30 -6.58
N ILE A 20 -6.34 -12.74 -5.40
CA ILE A 20 -5.99 -13.31 -4.08
C ILE A 20 -7.20 -13.63 -3.22
N GLY A 21 -8.38 -13.39 -3.75
CA GLY A 21 -9.70 -13.66 -3.21
C GLY A 21 -10.75 -13.18 -4.21
N ASP A 22 -11.98 -13.56 -4.08
CA ASP A 22 -13.06 -13.16 -5.00
C ASP A 22 -13.17 -11.63 -5.09
N GLY A 23 -12.78 -11.06 -6.25
CA GLY A 23 -12.73 -9.63 -6.48
C GLY A 23 -11.65 -8.87 -5.70
N LEU A 24 -10.63 -9.57 -5.19
CA LEU A 24 -9.49 -8.99 -4.50
C LEU A 24 -8.22 -9.26 -5.28
N TYR A 25 -7.46 -8.20 -5.60
CA TYR A 25 -6.26 -8.33 -6.44
C TYR A 25 -5.05 -7.64 -5.81
N ALA A 26 -3.88 -8.24 -6.04
CA ALA A 26 -2.58 -7.63 -5.80
C ALA A 26 -1.95 -7.24 -7.14
N PHE A 27 -1.65 -5.95 -7.30
CA PHE A 27 -0.79 -5.43 -8.36
C PHE A 27 0.65 -5.43 -7.85
N THR A 28 1.55 -6.12 -8.54
CA THR A 28 2.96 -6.21 -8.18
C THR A 28 3.86 -5.90 -9.38
N ALA A 29 5.04 -5.36 -9.13
CA ALA A 29 6.03 -5.03 -10.14
C ALA A 29 7.46 -5.31 -9.62
N GLU A 30 7.81 -6.58 -9.45
CA GLU A 30 9.16 -7.08 -9.12
C GLU A 30 9.92 -6.29 -8.06
N GLY A 31 9.41 -6.18 -6.84
CA GLY A 31 10.05 -5.47 -5.73
C GLY A 31 9.78 -3.96 -5.70
N ASP A 32 9.08 -3.41 -6.68
CA ASP A 32 8.49 -2.07 -6.58
C ASP A 32 7.32 -2.04 -5.58
N PRO A 33 6.86 -0.85 -5.18
CA PRO A 33 5.66 -0.73 -4.37
C PRO A 33 4.45 -1.42 -4.98
N ASN A 34 3.80 -2.29 -4.20
CA ASN A 34 2.55 -2.95 -4.58
C ASN A 34 1.35 -2.00 -4.44
N SER A 35 0.25 -2.34 -5.11
CA SER A 35 -1.08 -1.81 -4.83
C SER A 35 -2.08 -2.94 -4.69
N GLY A 36 -3.10 -2.72 -3.85
CA GLY A 36 -4.22 -3.64 -3.69
C GLY A 36 -5.47 -3.13 -4.37
N VAL A 37 -6.36 -4.04 -4.75
CA VAL A 37 -7.67 -3.70 -5.33
C VAL A 37 -8.75 -4.53 -4.66
N ILE A 38 -9.78 -3.87 -4.17
CA ILE A 38 -10.95 -4.46 -3.51
C ILE A 38 -12.19 -4.04 -4.29
N ILE A 39 -12.81 -4.99 -4.98
CA ILE A 39 -14.02 -4.76 -5.75
C ILE A 39 -15.23 -5.12 -4.89
N GLY A 40 -16.05 -4.12 -4.58
CA GLY A 40 -17.33 -4.31 -3.92
C GLY A 40 -18.49 -4.48 -4.90
N ASP A 41 -19.73 -4.37 -4.41
CA ASP A 41 -20.92 -4.55 -5.26
C ASP A 41 -21.08 -3.43 -6.30
N ASP A 42 -20.74 -2.20 -5.94
CA ASP A 42 -21.00 -0.99 -6.73
C ASP A 42 -19.76 -0.10 -6.94
N SER A 43 -18.67 -0.35 -6.23
CA SER A 43 -17.50 0.50 -6.22
C SER A 43 -16.21 -0.28 -5.94
N VAL A 44 -15.08 0.39 -6.10
CA VAL A 44 -13.74 -0.15 -5.89
C VAL A 44 -13.01 0.70 -4.84
N MET A 45 -12.33 0.02 -3.93
CA MET A 45 -11.28 0.61 -3.09
C MET A 45 -9.92 0.17 -3.63
N VAL A 46 -9.01 1.12 -3.78
CA VAL A 46 -7.59 0.85 -4.07
C VAL A 46 -6.78 1.03 -2.79
N VAL A 47 -5.82 0.16 -2.57
CA VAL A 47 -4.84 0.25 -1.48
C VAL A 47 -3.51 0.63 -2.09
N GLU A 48 -2.92 1.74 -1.64
CA GLU A 48 -1.70 2.37 -2.18
C GLU A 48 -1.84 2.96 -3.58
N ALA A 49 -1.25 4.13 -3.76
CA ALA A 49 -1.44 4.95 -4.95
C ALA A 49 -0.26 4.97 -5.94
N GLN A 50 0.83 4.25 -5.64
CA GLN A 50 2.07 4.35 -6.40
C GLN A 50 2.79 5.72 -6.26
N ALA A 51 4.02 5.81 -6.78
CA ALA A 51 4.86 7.00 -6.68
C ALA A 51 4.39 8.19 -7.56
N THR A 52 3.73 7.92 -8.67
CA THR A 52 3.32 8.95 -9.63
C THR A 52 1.97 8.63 -10.27
N PRO A 53 1.24 9.64 -10.79
CA PRO A 53 0.04 9.42 -11.60
C PRO A 53 0.28 8.49 -12.80
N ARG A 54 1.47 8.52 -13.40
CA ARG A 54 1.86 7.62 -14.50
C ARG A 54 1.87 6.14 -14.05
N LEU A 55 2.42 5.84 -12.87
CA LEU A 55 2.42 4.47 -12.34
C LEU A 55 1.03 4.06 -11.85
N ALA A 56 0.30 4.97 -11.21
CA ALA A 56 -1.09 4.76 -10.82
C ALA A 56 -1.98 4.39 -12.00
N GLN A 57 -1.74 4.97 -13.20
CA GLN A 57 -2.49 4.63 -14.40
C GLN A 57 -2.33 3.15 -14.78
N LYS A 58 -1.16 2.54 -14.57
CA LYS A 58 -0.97 1.10 -14.79
C LYS A 58 -1.87 0.25 -13.90
N VAL A 59 -2.08 0.66 -12.65
CA VAL A 59 -3.02 0.01 -11.72
C VAL A 59 -4.45 0.19 -12.21
N ILE A 60 -4.82 1.40 -12.62
CA ILE A 60 -6.15 1.71 -13.17
C ILE A 60 -6.44 0.86 -14.42
N ASP A 61 -5.47 0.72 -15.32
CA ASP A 61 -5.61 -0.09 -16.54
C ASP A 61 -5.87 -1.57 -16.19
N CYS A 62 -5.19 -2.12 -15.18
CA CYS A 62 -5.47 -3.47 -14.67
C CYS A 62 -6.88 -3.57 -14.07
N ILE A 63 -7.32 -2.58 -13.27
CA ILE A 63 -8.68 -2.53 -12.72
C ILE A 63 -9.72 -2.54 -13.85
N ARG A 64 -9.52 -1.72 -14.88
CA ARG A 64 -10.45 -1.64 -16.03
C ARG A 64 -10.49 -2.91 -16.87
N GLY A 65 -9.47 -3.77 -16.76
CA GLY A 65 -9.47 -5.12 -17.34
C GLY A 65 -10.44 -6.10 -16.65
N VAL A 66 -10.88 -5.81 -15.42
CA VAL A 66 -11.72 -6.71 -14.60
C VAL A 66 -13.05 -6.08 -14.16
N THR A 67 -13.16 -4.74 -14.13
CA THR A 67 -14.40 -4.06 -13.73
C THR A 67 -14.49 -2.62 -14.26
N ASP A 68 -15.71 -2.19 -14.58
CA ASP A 68 -16.04 -0.79 -14.93
C ASP A 68 -16.54 0.02 -13.71
N LYS A 69 -16.63 -0.59 -12.52
CA LYS A 69 -17.12 0.08 -11.31
C LYS A 69 -16.25 1.30 -10.96
N PRO A 70 -16.85 2.38 -10.42
CA PRO A 70 -16.09 3.57 -10.04
C PRO A 70 -15.11 3.27 -8.91
N ILE A 71 -13.92 3.87 -8.98
CA ILE A 71 -12.96 3.89 -7.87
C ILE A 71 -13.36 5.05 -6.96
N THR A 72 -13.92 4.73 -5.79
CA THR A 72 -14.46 5.72 -4.85
C THR A 72 -13.60 5.91 -3.61
N HIS A 73 -12.76 4.92 -3.29
CA HIS A 73 -11.94 4.93 -2.09
C HIS A 73 -10.49 4.61 -2.44
N LEU A 74 -9.59 5.32 -1.77
CA LEU A 74 -8.16 5.09 -1.79
C LEU A 74 -7.67 5.00 -0.34
N ALA A 75 -7.21 3.83 0.09
CA ALA A 75 -6.63 3.60 1.40
C ALA A 75 -5.11 3.64 1.29
N LEU A 76 -4.46 4.54 2.03
CA LEU A 76 -3.01 4.70 2.04
C LEU A 76 -2.47 4.18 3.37
N THR A 77 -1.64 3.12 3.32
CA THR A 77 -1.21 2.43 4.53
C THR A 77 -0.28 3.27 5.39
N HIS A 78 0.54 4.11 4.75
CA HIS A 78 1.45 5.05 5.41
C HIS A 78 1.76 6.24 4.49
N TYR A 79 2.72 7.09 4.86
CA TYR A 79 2.91 8.42 4.27
C TYR A 79 3.98 8.47 3.16
N HIS A 80 4.78 7.43 2.94
CA HIS A 80 5.93 7.48 2.03
C HIS A 80 5.55 7.85 0.59
N ALA A 81 6.34 8.71 -0.02
CA ALA A 81 6.08 9.30 -1.33
C ALA A 81 5.86 8.27 -2.44
N VAL A 82 6.60 7.15 -2.41
CA VAL A 82 6.47 6.05 -3.39
C VAL A 82 5.12 5.31 -3.30
N ARG A 83 4.33 5.57 -2.24
CA ARG A 83 3.03 4.96 -2.00
C ARG A 83 1.85 5.89 -2.27
N VAL A 84 2.08 7.21 -2.14
CA VAL A 84 0.96 8.14 -2.01
C VAL A 84 0.86 9.16 -3.14
N LEU A 85 1.96 9.52 -3.82
CA LEU A 85 1.95 10.68 -4.72
C LEU A 85 1.22 10.45 -6.05
N GLY A 86 0.90 9.20 -6.39
CA GLY A 86 0.05 8.87 -7.55
C GLY A 86 -1.45 9.07 -7.31
N ALA A 87 -1.88 9.42 -6.11
CA ALA A 87 -3.28 9.45 -5.67
C ALA A 87 -4.23 10.24 -6.60
N SER A 88 -3.77 11.34 -7.18
CA SER A 88 -4.58 12.19 -8.06
C SER A 88 -5.12 11.48 -9.30
N ALA A 89 -4.44 10.42 -9.78
CA ALA A 89 -4.89 9.68 -10.96
C ALA A 89 -6.16 8.87 -10.72
N PHE A 90 -6.39 8.42 -9.49
CA PHE A 90 -7.56 7.59 -9.16
C PHE A 90 -8.86 8.41 -9.09
N MET A 91 -8.78 9.72 -8.91
CA MET A 91 -9.93 10.63 -8.76
C MET A 91 -10.93 10.12 -7.68
N ALA A 92 -10.41 9.46 -6.65
CA ALA A 92 -11.23 8.89 -5.58
C ALA A 92 -11.79 10.00 -4.68
N ASP A 93 -13.08 9.90 -4.33
CA ASP A 93 -13.75 10.84 -3.44
C ASP A 93 -13.22 10.77 -2.01
N ASN A 94 -12.80 9.57 -1.59
CA ASN A 94 -12.34 9.29 -0.23
C ASN A 94 -10.90 8.80 -0.24
N ILE A 95 -9.98 9.64 0.22
CA ILE A 95 -8.59 9.27 0.49
C ILE A 95 -8.43 9.09 2.00
N ILE A 96 -8.08 7.88 2.44
CA ILE A 96 -8.12 7.47 3.84
C ILE A 96 -6.70 7.16 4.34
N MET A 97 -6.34 7.71 5.49
CA MET A 97 -5.11 7.41 6.25
C MET A 97 -5.42 7.31 7.74
N SER A 98 -4.46 6.78 8.53
CA SER A 98 -4.51 7.02 9.97
C SER A 98 -4.19 8.47 10.32
N ASP A 99 -4.64 8.93 11.49
CA ASP A 99 -4.28 10.27 12.02
C ASP A 99 -2.77 10.44 12.11
N LYS A 100 -2.05 9.37 12.49
CA LYS A 100 -0.59 9.36 12.63
C LYS A 100 0.11 9.45 11.27
N ALA A 101 -0.37 8.73 10.24
CA ALA A 101 0.18 8.84 8.89
C ALA A 101 -0.01 10.27 8.35
N ARG A 102 -1.20 10.88 8.55
CA ARG A 102 -1.42 12.28 8.19
C ARG A 102 -0.47 13.23 8.93
N ALA A 103 -0.23 13.01 10.22
CA ALA A 103 0.72 13.82 10.99
C ALA A 103 2.13 13.74 10.38
N MET A 104 2.56 12.57 9.93
CA MET A 104 3.86 12.40 9.24
C MET A 104 3.90 13.11 7.88
N VAL A 105 2.79 13.13 7.12
CA VAL A 105 2.71 13.96 5.89
C VAL A 105 2.96 15.44 6.21
N VAL A 106 2.37 15.94 7.31
CA VAL A 106 2.56 17.35 7.76
C VAL A 106 4.01 17.61 8.18
N GLU A 107 4.58 16.67 8.95
CA GLU A 107 5.90 16.84 9.57
C GLU A 107 7.02 16.73 8.55
N ARG A 108 6.98 15.70 7.67
CA ARG A 108 8.11 15.32 6.84
C ARG A 108 7.78 14.83 5.43
N GLY A 109 6.53 14.94 4.98
CA GLY A 109 6.14 14.45 3.65
C GLY A 109 6.93 15.06 2.49
N LYS A 110 7.32 16.34 2.61
CA LYS A 110 8.17 16.98 1.57
C LYS A 110 9.62 16.48 1.62
N GLU A 111 10.16 16.27 2.81
CA GLU A 111 11.51 15.70 2.99
C GLU A 111 11.58 14.27 2.43
N ASP A 112 10.55 13.47 2.73
CA ASP A 112 10.45 12.11 2.22
C ASP A 112 10.36 12.09 0.68
N TRP A 113 9.50 12.93 0.09
CA TRP A 113 9.43 13.05 -1.37
C TRP A 113 10.78 13.38 -2.00
N ASP A 114 11.51 14.38 -1.48
CA ASP A 114 12.81 14.75 -2.02
C ASP A 114 13.84 13.61 -1.87
N SER A 115 13.80 12.90 -0.75
CA SER A 115 14.66 11.74 -0.48
C SER A 115 14.36 10.59 -1.42
N GLU A 116 13.08 10.21 -1.55
CA GLU A 116 12.62 9.11 -2.41
C GLU A 116 12.90 9.41 -3.90
N PHE A 117 12.62 10.64 -4.34
CA PHE A 117 12.93 11.10 -5.69
C PHE A 117 14.42 10.91 -6.03
N GLY A 118 15.30 11.23 -5.08
CA GLY A 118 16.74 11.06 -5.26
C GLY A 118 17.19 9.59 -5.26
N ARG A 119 16.49 8.72 -4.54
CA ARG A 119 16.84 7.29 -4.39
C ARG A 119 16.26 6.41 -5.49
N PHE A 120 15.09 6.73 -6.03
CA PHE A 120 14.33 5.89 -6.97
C PHE A 120 13.90 6.66 -8.22
N PRO A 121 14.85 7.21 -9.03
CA PRO A 121 14.50 8.07 -10.16
C PRO A 121 13.58 7.40 -11.18
N ARG A 122 13.64 6.07 -11.34
CA ARG A 122 12.73 5.33 -12.23
C ARG A 122 11.26 5.42 -11.80
N LEU A 123 10.99 5.31 -10.49
CA LEU A 123 9.63 5.38 -9.96
C LEU A 123 9.02 6.78 -10.12
N PHE A 124 9.87 7.80 -10.18
CA PHE A 124 9.44 9.19 -10.31
C PHE A 124 9.49 9.72 -11.76
N GLN A 125 9.62 8.85 -12.77
CA GLN A 125 9.42 9.27 -14.15
C GLN A 125 7.98 9.75 -14.33
N GLY A 126 7.81 10.98 -14.90
CA GLY A 126 6.53 11.66 -15.00
C GLY A 126 6.12 12.40 -13.72
N HIS A 127 7.07 12.68 -12.82
CA HIS A 127 6.86 13.41 -11.56
C HIS A 127 6.26 14.81 -11.74
N GLU A 128 6.43 15.43 -12.89
CA GLU A 128 5.83 16.72 -13.25
C GLU A 128 4.30 16.70 -13.23
N SER A 129 3.69 15.53 -13.29
CA SER A 129 2.24 15.33 -13.19
C SER A 129 1.73 15.25 -11.74
N ILE A 130 2.61 15.20 -10.73
CA ILE A 130 2.24 15.15 -9.32
C ILE A 130 1.79 16.55 -8.89
N PRO A 131 0.52 16.73 -8.44
CA PRO A 131 0.02 18.06 -8.11
C PRO A 131 0.56 18.64 -6.80
N GLY A 132 1.18 17.80 -5.97
CA GLY A 132 1.70 18.14 -4.65
C GLY A 132 1.63 16.95 -3.70
N LEU A 133 1.80 17.21 -2.39
CA LEU A 133 1.63 16.17 -1.38
C LEU A 133 0.19 15.66 -1.36
N THR A 134 0.04 14.36 -1.15
CA THR A 134 -1.28 13.75 -1.01
C THR A 134 -1.84 14.00 0.38
N TRP A 135 -3.04 14.54 0.43
CA TRP A 135 -3.77 14.82 1.66
C TRP A 135 -4.98 13.88 1.78
N PRO A 136 -5.14 13.18 2.91
CA PRO A 136 -6.35 12.40 3.13
C PRO A 136 -7.55 13.32 3.28
N THR A 137 -8.70 12.86 2.75
CA THR A 137 -10.00 13.48 3.00
C THR A 137 -10.65 12.97 4.28
N THR A 138 -10.21 11.78 4.72
CA THR A 138 -10.73 11.10 5.91
C THR A 138 -9.57 10.49 6.71
N THR A 139 -9.60 10.67 8.03
CA THR A 139 -8.65 10.01 8.94
C THR A 139 -9.36 9.28 10.06
N PHE A 140 -8.66 8.32 10.67
CA PHE A 140 -9.12 7.57 11.84
C PHE A 140 -7.96 7.25 12.78
N THR A 141 -8.25 6.96 14.05
CA THR A 141 -7.21 6.69 15.05
C THR A 141 -6.82 5.21 15.09
N ASP A 142 -7.78 4.33 15.39
CA ASP A 142 -7.47 2.91 15.62
C ASP A 142 -8.10 1.99 14.57
N LYS A 143 -9.38 2.19 14.28
CA LYS A 143 -10.15 1.36 13.35
C LYS A 143 -11.23 2.14 12.64
N MET A 144 -11.40 1.83 11.35
CA MET A 144 -12.52 2.28 10.53
C MET A 144 -13.07 1.10 9.74
N THR A 145 -14.36 1.05 9.53
CA THR A 145 -15.01 0.09 8.63
C THR A 145 -15.64 0.85 7.48
N VAL A 146 -15.36 0.41 6.26
CA VAL A 146 -15.97 0.90 5.01
C VAL A 146 -16.79 -0.24 4.42
N PHE A 147 -17.94 0.09 3.85
CA PHE A 147 -18.78 -0.84 3.10
C PHE A 147 -18.79 -0.46 1.62
N LEU A 148 -18.37 -1.38 0.76
CA LEU A 148 -18.45 -1.26 -0.69
C LEU A 148 -19.67 -2.09 -1.17
N GLY A 149 -20.85 -1.53 -1.03
CA GLY A 149 -22.09 -2.30 -1.07
C GLY A 149 -22.22 -3.20 0.16
N ASN A 150 -22.32 -4.51 -0.01
CA ASN A 150 -22.36 -5.47 1.10
C ASN A 150 -20.95 -5.91 1.57
N ARG A 151 -19.90 -5.64 0.78
CA ARG A 151 -18.52 -6.02 1.15
C ARG A 151 -17.99 -5.13 2.25
N ARG A 152 -17.70 -5.73 3.39
CA ARG A 152 -17.05 -5.06 4.53
C ARG A 152 -15.55 -5.00 4.32
N VAL A 153 -14.96 -3.84 4.58
CA VAL A 153 -13.50 -3.60 4.57
C VAL A 153 -13.12 -2.93 5.90
N ASP A 154 -12.26 -3.57 6.67
CA ASP A 154 -11.76 -3.05 7.94
C ASP A 154 -10.36 -2.46 7.75
N LEU A 155 -10.20 -1.17 8.03
CA LEU A 155 -8.92 -0.47 8.06
C LEU A 155 -8.49 -0.34 9.52
N MET A 156 -7.26 -0.76 9.85
CA MET A 156 -6.83 -0.88 11.26
C MET A 156 -5.39 -0.44 11.46
N HIS A 157 -5.16 0.38 12.48
CA HIS A 157 -3.84 0.65 13.02
C HIS A 157 -3.56 -0.33 14.14
N LEU A 158 -2.80 -1.40 13.85
CA LEU A 158 -2.52 -2.47 14.82
C LEU A 158 -1.30 -2.18 15.70
N GLY A 159 -0.55 -1.14 15.37
CA GLY A 159 0.64 -0.72 16.08
C GLY A 159 1.61 -0.01 15.16
N ARG A 160 2.70 0.53 15.72
CA ARG A 160 3.79 1.10 14.96
C ARG A 160 4.68 -0.02 14.41
N ALA A 161 5.18 0.14 13.18
CA ALA A 161 6.09 -0.83 12.58
C ALA A 161 7.05 -0.15 11.62
N HIS A 162 6.74 -0.15 10.31
CA HIS A 162 7.52 0.50 9.27
C HIS A 162 7.53 2.03 9.43
N THR A 163 6.39 2.59 9.88
CA THR A 163 6.24 3.99 10.30
C THR A 163 5.44 4.09 11.60
N ALA A 164 5.22 5.31 12.09
CA ALA A 164 4.37 5.52 13.27
C ALA A 164 2.87 5.34 12.97
N GLY A 165 2.47 5.43 11.70
CA GLY A 165 1.07 5.52 11.28
C GLY A 165 0.56 4.40 10.40
N ASP A 166 1.27 3.28 10.33
CA ASP A 166 0.91 2.17 9.46
C ASP A 166 -0.50 1.62 9.75
N ILE A 167 -1.22 1.30 8.68
CA ILE A 167 -2.49 0.57 8.77
C ILE A 167 -2.46 -0.68 7.91
N VAL A 168 -3.26 -1.64 8.29
CA VAL A 168 -3.60 -2.80 7.46
C VAL A 168 -5.06 -2.71 7.03
N ILE A 169 -5.36 -3.31 5.88
CA ILE A 169 -6.72 -3.37 5.34
C ILE A 169 -7.12 -4.85 5.27
N HIS A 170 -8.14 -5.23 6.04
CA HIS A 170 -8.65 -6.59 6.12
C HIS A 170 -10.02 -6.70 5.46
N VAL A 171 -10.21 -7.72 4.65
CA VAL A 171 -11.48 -8.07 3.99
C VAL A 171 -11.99 -9.38 4.60
N PRO A 172 -12.88 -9.32 5.62
CA PRO A 172 -13.21 -10.47 6.46
C PRO A 172 -13.93 -11.61 5.73
N ASP A 173 -14.78 -11.30 4.74
CA ASP A 173 -15.53 -12.30 3.96
C ASP A 173 -14.63 -13.20 3.10
N GLN A 174 -13.43 -12.75 2.78
CA GLN A 174 -12.42 -13.48 2.02
C GLN A 174 -11.20 -13.85 2.87
N ASN A 175 -11.15 -13.38 4.11
CA ASN A 175 -10.02 -13.55 5.02
C ASN A 175 -8.67 -13.14 4.41
N VAL A 176 -8.65 -12.01 3.70
CA VAL A 176 -7.48 -11.44 3.00
C VAL A 176 -7.06 -10.14 3.66
N MET A 177 -5.74 -9.89 3.72
CA MET A 177 -5.20 -8.65 4.28
C MET A 177 -4.21 -8.00 3.31
N PHE A 178 -4.27 -6.66 3.23
CA PHE A 178 -3.26 -5.81 2.58
C PHE A 178 -2.48 -5.13 3.70
N THR A 179 -1.16 -5.33 3.75
CA THR A 179 -0.35 -4.98 4.93
C THR A 179 0.52 -3.75 4.75
N GLY A 180 0.62 -3.23 3.52
CA GLY A 180 1.64 -2.24 3.24
C GLY A 180 3.03 -2.75 3.65
N ASP A 181 3.94 -1.85 3.98
CA ASP A 181 5.34 -2.16 4.27
C ASP A 181 5.57 -2.73 5.69
N ILE A 182 4.49 -3.04 6.43
CA ILE A 182 4.62 -3.83 7.66
C ILE A 182 5.11 -5.24 7.35
N VAL A 183 4.68 -5.82 6.20
CA VAL A 183 5.16 -7.10 5.69
C VAL A 183 5.66 -6.89 4.26
N GLU A 184 6.93 -7.26 4.02
CA GLU A 184 7.53 -7.29 2.69
C GLU A 184 8.02 -8.70 2.38
N TYR A 185 7.94 -9.11 1.12
CA TYR A 185 8.33 -10.45 0.70
C TYR A 185 9.38 -10.39 -0.39
N HIS A 186 10.50 -11.11 -0.18
CA HIS A 186 11.68 -11.10 -1.06
C HIS A 186 12.20 -9.67 -1.36
N SER A 187 11.99 -8.75 -0.43
CA SER A 187 12.47 -7.37 -0.48
C SER A 187 13.05 -7.00 0.87
N ALA A 188 14.02 -6.11 0.88
CA ALA A 188 14.56 -5.57 2.13
C ALA A 188 13.69 -4.41 2.61
N CYS A 189 13.15 -4.53 3.82
CA CYS A 189 12.37 -3.47 4.44
C CYS A 189 13.20 -2.19 4.58
N TYR A 190 12.63 -1.06 4.18
CA TYR A 190 13.20 0.24 4.53
C TYR A 190 12.95 0.52 6.01
N CYS A 191 14.01 0.83 6.73
CA CYS A 191 13.98 0.93 8.18
C CYS A 191 14.25 2.35 8.71
N GLY A 192 14.30 3.36 7.84
CA GLY A 192 14.63 4.74 8.23
C GLY A 192 13.66 5.37 9.21
N ASP A 193 12.39 4.99 9.15
CA ASP A 193 11.32 5.42 10.05
C ASP A 193 10.81 4.30 10.96
N GLY A 194 11.51 3.15 10.95
CA GLY A 194 11.07 1.91 11.60
C GLY A 194 11.06 1.99 13.12
N HIS A 195 9.99 1.47 13.72
CA HIS A 195 9.79 1.34 15.16
C HIS A 195 10.13 -0.09 15.61
N PHE A 196 11.40 -0.47 15.59
CA PHE A 196 11.86 -1.84 15.82
C PHE A 196 11.37 -2.49 17.11
N ASN A 197 11.23 -1.72 18.19
CA ASN A 197 10.73 -2.25 19.47
C ASN A 197 9.24 -2.64 19.42
N ASP A 198 8.48 -2.03 18.52
CA ASP A 198 7.04 -2.24 18.42
C ASP A 198 6.69 -3.16 17.22
N TRP A 199 7.56 -3.21 16.19
CA TRP A 199 7.27 -3.89 14.93
C TRP A 199 6.93 -5.37 15.12
N SER A 200 7.71 -6.09 15.96
CA SER A 200 7.42 -7.50 16.26
C SER A 200 6.04 -7.69 16.91
N THR A 201 5.63 -6.78 17.81
CA THR A 201 4.30 -6.83 18.43
C THR A 201 3.20 -6.57 17.40
N THR A 202 3.45 -5.67 16.45
CA THR A 202 2.50 -5.39 15.34
C THR A 202 2.39 -6.59 14.40
N LEU A 203 3.51 -7.27 14.11
CA LEU A 203 3.51 -8.52 13.32
C LEU A 203 2.73 -9.65 14.02
N ASP A 204 2.89 -9.79 15.34
CA ASP A 204 2.12 -10.75 16.15
C ASP A 204 0.60 -10.44 16.10
N ALA A 205 0.24 -9.15 16.12
CA ALA A 205 -1.14 -8.73 15.97
C ALA A 205 -1.71 -9.08 14.58
N ILE A 206 -0.94 -8.92 13.51
CA ILE A 206 -1.32 -9.36 12.15
C ILE A 206 -1.49 -10.88 12.11
N LYS A 207 -0.53 -11.63 12.66
CA LYS A 207 -0.54 -13.09 12.70
C LYS A 207 -1.78 -13.65 13.40
N ALA A 208 -2.29 -12.97 14.43
CA ALA A 208 -3.48 -13.36 15.18
C ALA A 208 -4.77 -13.36 14.35
N TYR A 209 -4.81 -12.69 13.19
CA TYR A 209 -5.95 -12.74 12.26
C TYR A 209 -6.03 -14.07 11.50
N ASP A 210 -4.94 -14.84 11.42
CA ASP A 210 -4.86 -16.14 10.73
C ASP A 210 -5.43 -16.08 9.31
N VAL A 211 -5.03 -15.04 8.55
CA VAL A 211 -5.56 -14.77 7.22
C VAL A 211 -5.09 -15.81 6.19
N ASP A 212 -5.91 -16.02 5.16
CA ASP A 212 -5.64 -16.99 4.08
C ASP A 212 -4.71 -16.44 3.00
N ALA A 213 -4.67 -15.11 2.83
CA ALA A 213 -3.75 -14.46 1.90
C ALA A 213 -3.36 -13.05 2.38
N ILE A 214 -2.16 -12.62 1.96
CA ILE A 214 -1.64 -11.25 2.15
C ILE A 214 -1.17 -10.67 0.81
N ALA A 215 -1.56 -9.43 0.54
CA ALA A 215 -0.84 -8.56 -0.38
C ALA A 215 0.18 -7.75 0.44
N PRO A 216 1.49 -8.07 0.36
CA PRO A 216 2.54 -7.36 1.08
C PRO A 216 2.82 -6.01 0.43
N GLY A 217 3.61 -5.16 1.08
CA GLY A 217 4.01 -3.87 0.52
C GLY A 217 4.89 -4.01 -0.72
N ARG A 218 5.72 -5.04 -0.79
CA ARG A 218 6.58 -5.39 -1.94
C ARG A 218 6.62 -6.89 -2.11
N GLY A 219 6.93 -7.32 -3.34
CA GLY A 219 7.02 -8.72 -3.72
C GLY A 219 5.68 -9.36 -4.04
N ASP A 220 5.72 -10.66 -4.32
CA ASP A 220 4.53 -11.39 -4.75
C ASP A 220 3.49 -11.53 -3.63
N ALA A 221 2.22 -11.63 -4.02
CA ALA A 221 1.15 -11.94 -3.10
C ALA A 221 1.35 -13.32 -2.46
N LEU A 222 1.05 -13.42 -1.18
CA LEU A 222 1.21 -14.62 -0.36
C LEU A 222 -0.14 -15.31 -0.24
N ILE A 223 -0.26 -16.51 -0.80
CA ILE A 223 -1.52 -17.29 -0.81
C ILE A 223 -1.29 -18.58 -0.03
N GLY A 224 -2.15 -18.80 0.98
CA GLY A 224 -2.10 -19.93 1.91
C GLY A 224 -1.42 -19.58 3.23
N LYS A 225 -2.00 -20.05 4.32
CA LYS A 225 -1.62 -19.72 5.71
C LYS A 225 -0.16 -20.01 6.03
N GLU A 226 0.41 -21.07 5.47
CA GLU A 226 1.82 -21.42 5.69
C GLU A 226 2.76 -20.36 5.10
N MET A 227 2.49 -19.92 3.84
CA MET A 227 3.26 -18.84 3.22
C MET A 227 3.14 -17.53 3.98
N VAL A 228 1.92 -17.18 4.37
CA VAL A 228 1.61 -15.98 5.15
C VAL A 228 2.38 -15.99 6.48
N SER A 229 2.25 -17.08 7.26
CA SER A 229 2.95 -17.21 8.57
C SER A 229 4.45 -17.10 8.42
N LYS A 230 5.02 -17.79 7.44
CA LYS A 230 6.45 -17.77 7.15
C LYS A 230 6.96 -16.39 6.73
N ALA A 231 6.18 -15.65 5.92
CA ALA A 231 6.55 -14.31 5.52
C ALA A 231 6.55 -13.34 6.71
N ILE A 232 5.51 -13.40 7.56
CA ILE A 232 5.45 -12.59 8.78
C ILE A 232 6.63 -12.90 9.73
N GLU A 233 7.01 -14.18 9.87
CA GLU A 233 8.13 -14.60 10.72
C GLU A 233 9.51 -14.17 10.17
N ASN A 234 9.61 -13.92 8.87
CA ASN A 234 10.88 -13.52 8.22
C ASN A 234 11.01 -11.99 8.05
N THR A 235 9.96 -11.22 8.29
CA THR A 235 9.98 -9.77 8.33
C THR A 235 10.50 -9.26 9.67
#